data_f45d1504100e17818ad419e08018c685
#
_entry.id   f45d1504100e17818ad419e08018c685
#
_cell.length_a   1.000
_cell.length_b   1.000
_cell.length_c   1.000
_cell.angle_alpha   90.00
_cell.angle_beta   90.00
_cell.angle_gamma   90.00
#
_symmetry.space_group_name_H-M   'P 1'
#
loop_
_entity.id
_entity.type
_entity.pdbx_description
1 polymer ?
#
loop_
_entity_poly.entity_id
_entity_poly.type
_entity_poly.pdbx_seq_one_letter_code
_entity_poly.pdbx_strand_id
1 'polypeptide(L)'
;MWTRRSLPGNLAFHCQQAVEKYLKALLVQRQVEFPKTHDIAKLLDRVATVELATAESLRDADALTPFGVEARYPSDAPEVLPSGEVEAIGMARVVRTTVMILLQPDLDADR
;
A
#
# COMPACT_ATOMS: atom_id res chain seq x y z
N MET A 1 17.93 -19.40 -6.98
CA MET A 1 16.97 -19.07 -7.79
C MET A 1 15.77 -18.64 -7.04
N TRP A 2 15.13 -17.68 -7.50
CA TRP A 2 14.01 -17.19 -6.85
C TRP A 2 12.94 -18.20 -6.92
N THR A 3 12.40 -18.49 -5.83
CA THR A 3 11.59 -19.55 -5.87
C THR A 3 10.24 -19.16 -5.89
N ARG A 4 9.52 -19.60 -6.73
CA ARG A 4 8.26 -19.37 -6.78
C ARG A 4 7.61 -19.89 -5.62
N ARG A 5 8.26 -20.42 -4.70
CA ARG A 5 7.68 -20.84 -3.58
C ARG A 5 7.39 -19.80 -2.67
N SER A 6 7.27 -18.53 -3.01
CA SER A 6 6.80 -17.52 -2.10
C SER A 6 5.47 -17.93 -1.57
N LEU A 7 5.30 -17.91 -0.27
CA LEU A 7 4.03 -18.25 0.34
C LEU A 7 3.05 -17.14 -0.01
N PRO A 8 1.76 -17.45 -0.14
CA PRO A 8 0.77 -16.43 -0.44
C PRO A 8 0.83 -15.24 0.50
N GLY A 9 1.10 -15.46 1.78
CA GLY A 9 1.22 -14.37 2.74
C GLY A 9 2.36 -13.44 2.42
N ASN A 10 3.46 -13.94 1.84
CA ASN A 10 4.60 -13.12 1.50
C ASN A 10 4.26 -12.16 0.38
N LEU A 11 3.53 -12.60 -0.63
CA LEU A 11 3.15 -11.72 -1.71
C LEU A 11 2.23 -10.62 -1.20
N ALA A 12 1.23 -10.98 -0.39
CA ALA A 12 0.32 -9.99 0.17
C ALA A 12 1.06 -9.02 1.08
N PHE A 13 2.05 -9.50 1.84
CA PHE A 13 2.88 -8.65 2.67
C PHE A 13 3.61 -7.62 1.81
N HIS A 14 4.20 -8.05 0.70
CA HIS A 14 4.92 -7.13 -0.16
C HIS A 14 3.98 -6.12 -0.80
N CYS A 15 2.77 -6.51 -1.17
CA CYS A 15 1.78 -5.57 -1.69
C CYS A 15 1.39 -4.55 -0.64
N GLN A 16 1.20 -4.99 0.60
CA GLN A 16 0.87 -4.09 1.69
C GLN A 16 2.02 -3.11 1.93
N GLN A 17 3.26 -3.60 1.91
CA GLN A 17 4.42 -2.74 2.11
C GLN A 17 4.52 -1.70 1.00
N ALA A 18 4.23 -2.10 -0.23
CA ALA A 18 4.27 -1.17 -1.35
C ALA A 18 3.23 -0.07 -1.19
N VAL A 19 1.99 -0.44 -0.83
CA VAL A 19 0.92 0.53 -0.62
C VAL A 19 1.30 1.50 0.48
N GLU A 20 1.81 0.97 1.59
CA GLU A 20 2.21 1.78 2.72
C GLU A 20 3.27 2.81 2.31
N LYS A 21 4.27 2.37 1.55
CA LYS A 21 5.33 3.25 1.12
C LYS A 21 4.86 4.33 0.16
N TYR A 22 3.97 3.97 -0.77
CA TYR A 22 3.45 4.98 -1.69
C TYR A 22 2.62 6.02 -0.96
N LEU A 23 1.79 5.61 -0.01
CA LEU A 23 0.99 6.56 0.74
C LEU A 23 1.87 7.47 1.60
N LYS A 24 2.91 6.91 2.23
CA LYS A 24 3.82 7.71 3.03
C LYS A 24 4.60 8.70 2.17
N ALA A 25 5.00 8.28 0.97
CA ALA A 25 5.69 9.19 0.05
C ALA A 25 4.81 10.37 -0.32
N LEU A 26 3.54 10.12 -0.58
CA LEU A 26 2.60 11.18 -0.88
C LEU A 26 2.46 12.14 0.30
N LEU A 27 2.35 11.58 1.51
CA LEU A 27 2.20 12.41 2.70
C LEU A 27 3.44 13.27 2.95
N VAL A 28 4.63 12.69 2.73
CA VAL A 28 5.87 13.45 2.86
C VAL A 28 5.90 14.61 1.85
N GLN A 29 5.52 14.33 0.61
CA GLN A 29 5.53 15.33 -0.43
C GLN A 29 4.55 16.47 -0.12
N ARG A 30 3.41 16.12 0.49
CA ARG A 30 2.40 17.11 0.88
C ARG A 30 2.67 17.71 2.26
N GLN A 31 3.77 17.31 2.91
CA GLN A 31 4.16 17.83 4.22
C GLN A 31 3.10 17.56 5.30
N VAL A 32 2.49 16.38 5.24
CA VAL A 32 1.50 15.96 6.22
C VAL A 32 2.15 14.96 7.16
N GLU A 33 2.11 15.23 8.45
CA GLU A 33 2.66 14.30 9.44
C GLU A 33 1.77 13.07 9.55
N PHE A 34 2.36 11.94 9.82
CA PHE A 34 1.61 10.71 10.00
C PHE A 34 2.28 9.84 11.05
N PRO A 35 1.51 9.00 11.74
CA PRO A 35 2.08 8.15 12.79
C PRO A 35 2.89 7.02 12.18
N LYS A 36 3.77 6.44 12.99
CA LYS A 36 4.47 5.26 12.59
C LYS A 36 3.45 4.14 12.66
N THR A 37 2.97 3.70 11.54
CA THR A 37 1.91 2.70 11.53
C THR A 37 1.98 1.87 10.25
N HIS A 38 1.43 0.66 10.32
CA HIS A 38 1.25 -0.18 9.16
C HIS A 38 -0.24 -0.25 8.79
N ASP A 39 -1.07 0.57 9.44
CA ASP A 39 -2.51 0.58 9.21
C ASP A 39 -2.81 1.51 8.03
N ILE A 40 -3.18 0.93 6.91
CA ILE A 40 -3.44 1.70 5.69
C ILE A 40 -4.58 2.69 5.88
N ALA A 41 -5.62 2.31 6.65
CA ALA A 41 -6.73 3.22 6.89
C ALA A 41 -6.27 4.50 7.56
N LYS A 42 -5.34 4.38 8.52
CA LYS A 42 -4.83 5.57 9.20
C LYS A 42 -4.03 6.46 8.25
N LEU A 43 -3.29 5.87 7.34
CA LEU A 43 -2.56 6.65 6.34
C LEU A 43 -3.53 7.32 5.39
N LEU A 44 -4.57 6.62 4.97
CA LEU A 44 -5.58 7.20 4.09
C LEU A 44 -6.32 8.34 4.78
N ASP A 45 -6.56 8.24 6.09
CA ASP A 45 -7.18 9.33 6.82
C ASP A 45 -6.32 10.59 6.74
N ARG A 46 -5.00 10.43 6.77
CA ARG A 46 -4.11 11.57 6.62
C ARG A 46 -4.11 12.09 5.20
N VAL A 47 -4.15 11.19 4.22
CA VAL A 47 -4.25 11.60 2.81
C VAL A 47 -5.53 12.39 2.60
N ALA A 48 -6.62 12.01 3.27
CA ALA A 48 -7.90 12.70 3.11
C ALA A 48 -7.84 14.16 3.52
N THR A 49 -6.89 14.54 4.38
CA THR A 49 -6.79 15.93 4.80
C THR A 49 -6.31 16.84 3.67
N VAL A 50 -5.64 16.28 2.65
CA VAL A 50 -5.13 17.07 1.53
C VAL A 50 -5.63 16.60 0.17
N GLU A 51 -6.08 15.35 0.09
CA GLU A 51 -6.55 14.75 -1.17
C GLU A 51 -7.73 13.85 -0.86
N LEU A 52 -8.86 14.45 -0.51
CA LEU A 52 -10.02 13.68 -0.07
C LEU A 52 -10.51 12.68 -1.11
N ALA A 53 -10.67 13.12 -2.36
CA ALA A 53 -11.16 12.23 -3.41
C ALA A 53 -10.23 11.05 -3.62
N THR A 54 -8.91 11.30 -3.54
CA THR A 54 -7.93 10.24 -3.69
C THR A 54 -8.05 9.24 -2.56
N ALA A 55 -8.15 9.72 -1.31
CA ALA A 55 -8.28 8.83 -0.17
C ALA A 55 -9.52 7.95 -0.30
N GLU A 56 -10.62 8.54 -0.72
CA GLU A 56 -11.86 7.77 -0.87
C GLU A 56 -11.73 6.71 -1.96
N SER A 57 -11.06 7.05 -3.05
CA SER A 57 -10.91 6.10 -4.16
C SER A 57 -9.99 4.94 -3.80
N LEU A 58 -9.15 5.11 -2.78
CA LEU A 58 -8.19 4.07 -2.39
C LEU A 58 -8.59 3.32 -1.12
N ARG A 59 -9.79 3.55 -0.61
CA ARG A 59 -10.18 2.92 0.66
C ARG A 59 -10.15 1.40 0.63
N ASP A 60 -10.40 0.79 -0.53
CA ASP A 60 -10.38 -0.67 -0.61
C ASP A 60 -9.00 -1.24 -0.28
N ALA A 61 -7.95 -0.45 -0.43
CA ALA A 61 -6.60 -0.94 -0.14
C ALA A 61 -6.40 -1.26 1.35
N ASP A 62 -7.30 -0.77 2.22
CA ASP A 62 -7.24 -1.10 3.64
C ASP A 62 -7.34 -2.61 3.87
N ALA A 63 -7.92 -3.34 2.92
CA ALA A 63 -8.00 -4.79 3.04
C ALA A 63 -6.62 -5.44 3.12
N LEU A 64 -5.56 -4.73 2.73
CA LEU A 64 -4.19 -5.26 2.82
C LEU A 64 -3.58 -5.10 4.21
N THR A 65 -4.18 -4.30 5.08
CA THR A 65 -3.61 -4.02 6.40
C THR A 65 -3.25 -5.29 7.19
N PRO A 66 -4.10 -6.32 7.23
CA PRO A 66 -3.77 -7.52 8.01
C PRO A 66 -2.48 -8.22 7.56
N PHE A 67 -2.02 -7.94 6.35
CA PHE A 67 -0.82 -8.58 5.83
C PHE A 67 0.44 -7.75 6.09
N GLY A 68 0.34 -6.70 6.91
CA GLY A 68 1.46 -5.81 7.16
C GLY A 68 2.55 -6.36 8.06
N VAL A 69 2.38 -7.59 8.55
CA VAL A 69 3.36 -8.23 9.40
C VAL A 69 3.92 -9.44 8.67
N GLU A 70 5.24 -9.51 8.52
CA GLU A 70 5.85 -10.64 7.85
C GLU A 70 5.72 -11.87 8.72
N ALA A 71 5.15 -12.92 8.18
CA ALA A 71 4.91 -14.14 8.93
C ALA A 71 6.20 -14.93 9.11
N ARG A 72 6.44 -15.42 10.31
CA ARG A 72 7.59 -16.27 10.58
C ARG A 72 7.24 -17.72 10.39
N TYR A 73 5.99 -18.06 10.64
CA TYR A 73 5.50 -19.43 10.49
C TYR A 73 4.25 -19.37 9.65
N PRO A 74 3.95 -20.42 8.89
CA PRO A 74 2.75 -20.43 8.05
C PRO A 74 1.47 -20.14 8.84
N SER A 75 1.40 -20.57 10.09
CA SER A 75 0.21 -20.34 10.90
C SER A 75 0.04 -18.88 11.32
N ASP A 76 1.10 -18.06 11.19
CA ASP A 76 1.02 -16.67 11.58
C ASP A 76 0.46 -15.80 10.48
N ALA A 77 0.48 -16.26 9.26
CA ALA A 77 0.03 -15.45 8.13
C ALA A 77 -1.46 -15.60 7.91
N PRO A 78 -2.17 -14.53 7.59
CA PRO A 78 -3.55 -14.66 7.15
C PRO A 78 -3.58 -15.51 5.88
N GLU A 79 -4.63 -16.28 5.73
CA GLU A 79 -4.76 -17.12 4.57
C GLU A 79 -5.10 -16.28 3.34
N VAL A 80 -4.41 -16.50 2.24
CA VAL A 80 -4.66 -15.78 1.01
C VAL A 80 -4.88 -16.80 -0.09
N LEU A 81 -6.05 -16.79 -0.69
CA LEU A 81 -6.35 -17.65 -1.81
C LEU A 81 -5.70 -17.08 -3.06
N PRO A 82 -5.49 -17.89 -4.11
CA PRO A 82 -4.90 -17.36 -5.34
C PRO A 82 -5.64 -16.15 -5.90
N SER A 83 -6.97 -16.12 -5.80
CA SER A 83 -7.73 -14.96 -6.25
C SER A 83 -7.39 -13.74 -5.39
N GLY A 84 -7.12 -13.93 -4.11
CA GLY A 84 -6.73 -12.85 -3.23
C GLY A 84 -5.39 -12.25 -3.59
N GLU A 85 -4.46 -13.07 -4.12
CA GLU A 85 -3.18 -12.57 -4.56
C GLU A 85 -3.36 -11.62 -5.75
N VAL A 86 -4.22 -11.99 -6.69
CA VAL A 86 -4.49 -11.15 -7.84
C VAL A 86 -5.09 -9.82 -7.39
N GLU A 87 -6.01 -9.88 -6.43
CA GLU A 87 -6.63 -8.67 -5.90
C GLU A 87 -5.61 -7.78 -5.18
N ALA A 88 -4.70 -8.40 -4.43
CA ALA A 88 -3.68 -7.63 -3.71
C ALA A 88 -2.76 -6.91 -4.69
N ILE A 89 -2.35 -7.58 -5.75
CA ILE A 89 -1.51 -6.96 -6.77
C ILE A 89 -2.28 -5.81 -7.44
N GLY A 90 -3.57 -6.05 -7.75
CA GLY A 90 -4.39 -5.01 -8.37
C GLY A 90 -4.51 -3.77 -7.50
N MET A 91 -4.74 -3.96 -6.20
CA MET A 91 -4.82 -2.83 -5.27
C MET A 91 -3.51 -2.07 -5.20
N ALA A 92 -2.39 -2.79 -5.12
CA ALA A 92 -1.09 -2.14 -5.05
C ALA A 92 -0.81 -1.34 -6.32
N ARG A 93 -1.20 -1.87 -7.47
CA ARG A 93 -1.01 -1.16 -8.74
C ARG A 93 -1.85 0.10 -8.82
N VAL A 94 -3.09 0.04 -8.34
CA VAL A 94 -3.96 1.21 -8.35
C VAL A 94 -3.37 2.29 -7.45
N VAL A 95 -2.92 1.93 -6.26
CA VAL A 95 -2.31 2.90 -5.35
C VAL A 95 -1.06 3.49 -5.99
N ARG A 96 -0.21 2.65 -6.56
CA ARG A 96 1.02 3.11 -7.20
C ARG A 96 0.73 4.12 -8.31
N THR A 97 -0.19 3.76 -9.21
CA THR A 97 -0.51 4.62 -10.34
C THR A 97 -1.09 5.95 -9.87
N THR A 98 -2.00 5.90 -8.90
CA THR A 98 -2.64 7.10 -8.39
C THR A 98 -1.61 8.02 -7.73
N VAL A 99 -0.75 7.46 -6.88
CA VAL A 99 0.24 8.25 -6.18
C VAL A 99 1.27 8.83 -7.15
N MET A 100 1.71 8.03 -8.12
CA MET A 100 2.70 8.51 -9.09
C MET A 100 2.16 9.67 -9.90
N ILE A 101 0.89 9.63 -10.26
CA ILE A 101 0.29 10.75 -10.97
C ILE A 101 0.31 12.00 -10.11
N LEU A 102 -0.01 11.85 -8.81
CA LEU A 102 -0.05 12.99 -7.92
C LEU A 102 1.34 13.56 -7.64
N LEU A 103 2.38 12.72 -7.68
CA LEU A 103 3.74 13.18 -7.46
C LEU A 103 4.39 13.75 -8.71
N GLN A 104 3.81 13.49 -9.87
CA GLN A 104 4.42 13.85 -11.13
C GLN A 104 4.71 15.35 -11.31
N PRO A 105 3.85 16.27 -10.84
CA PRO A 105 4.18 17.69 -10.98
C PRO A 105 5.50 18.06 -10.34
N ASP A 106 5.81 17.49 -9.17
CA ASP A 106 7.08 17.77 -8.53
C ASP A 106 8.23 17.14 -9.27
N LEU A 107 8.04 15.94 -9.80
CA LEU A 107 9.07 15.28 -10.57
C LEU A 107 9.39 16.10 -11.82
N ASP A 108 8.37 16.67 -12.45
CA ASP A 108 8.57 17.49 -13.62
C ASP A 108 9.25 18.80 -13.27
N ALA A 109 8.95 19.37 -12.13
CA ALA A 109 9.51 20.64 -11.71
C ALA A 109 11.01 20.54 -11.44
N ASP A 110 11.50 19.35 -11.15
CA ASP A 110 12.91 19.16 -10.88
C ASP A 110 13.78 19.10 -12.11
N ARG A 111 13.22 19.21 -13.27
CA ARG A 111 14.02 19.12 -14.47
C ARG A 111 14.68 20.39 -14.87
#